data_e49f6de2d4e54189fc0b4fadf479d986
#
_entry.id   e49f6de2d4e54189fc0b4fadf479d986
#
_cell.length_a   1.000
_cell.length_b   1.000
_cell.length_c   1.000
_cell.angle_alpha   90.00
_cell.angle_beta   90.00
_cell.angle_gamma   90.00
#
_symmetry.space_group_name_H-M   'P 1'
#
loop_
_entity.id
_entity.type
_entity.pdbx_description
1 polymer ?
#
loop_
_entity_poly.entity_id
_entity_poly.type
_entity_poly.pdbx_seq_one_letter_code
_entity_poly.pdbx_strand_id
1 'polypeptide(L)'
;MKKLTIGSAVYDDFEGVYFTYQSLRLNTQDIWEDLEFIVVDNNPESVEGKAVKQFCEASQQVRYIPYVEKRSTAIRNEIFKNSESKFCMSIDPHVLFEPATIHKLIAFFDLHPETNNLYHGPMLYDQIKGHDPCSNMKPEWRDNMFGTWGYDKRGNNPYGNPFEIEMHGLGMFACRTEAWLGFNENFRGFGGEEGYIHKKFKKAGHTTICLPFLRWLHRFQRPRGVQYPLITEERIRNYAIGHKELGWDDKEMREHFKSKHPKIDVDKIIDDLECT
;
A
#
# COMPACT_ATOMS: atom_id res chain seq x y z
N MET A 1 -19.70 16.23 2.30
CA MET A 1 -18.88 15.27 1.52
C MET A 1 -17.56 15.11 2.28
N LYS A 2 -17.09 13.89 2.48
CA LYS A 2 -15.80 13.64 3.15
C LYS A 2 -14.65 14.20 2.31
N LYS A 3 -13.62 14.75 2.95
CA LYS A 3 -12.46 15.33 2.27
C LYS A 3 -11.43 14.28 1.85
N LEU A 4 -11.30 13.22 2.68
CA LEU A 4 -10.35 12.15 2.44
C LEU A 4 -10.93 10.81 2.93
N THR A 5 -10.89 9.81 2.06
CA THR A 5 -11.03 8.40 2.47
C THR A 5 -9.66 7.83 2.78
N ILE A 6 -9.51 7.23 3.95
CA ILE A 6 -8.35 6.44 4.34
C ILE A 6 -8.81 4.99 4.39
N GLY A 7 -8.11 4.09 3.74
CA GLY A 7 -8.54 2.70 3.72
C GLY A 7 -7.40 1.72 4.01
N SER A 8 -7.73 0.62 4.66
CA SER A 8 -6.79 -0.43 4.99
C SER A 8 -7.32 -1.80 4.56
N ALA A 9 -6.47 -2.56 3.86
CA ALA A 9 -6.72 -3.98 3.59
C ALA A 9 -6.10 -4.81 4.70
N VAL A 10 -6.91 -5.62 5.38
CA VAL A 10 -6.48 -6.39 6.55
C VAL A 10 -6.58 -7.90 6.32
N TYR A 11 -5.69 -8.65 6.94
CA TYR A 11 -5.71 -10.10 7.04
C TYR A 11 -5.14 -10.51 8.41
N ASP A 12 -5.99 -10.94 9.32
CA ASP A 12 -5.62 -11.41 10.67
C ASP A 12 -4.75 -10.43 11.48
N ASP A 13 -5.01 -9.11 11.37
CA ASP A 13 -4.25 -8.07 12.06
C ASP A 13 -5.18 -7.08 12.79
N PHE A 14 -5.94 -7.58 13.77
CA PHE A 14 -6.82 -6.76 14.60
C PHE A 14 -6.03 -5.67 15.34
N GLU A 15 -4.90 -6.06 15.96
CA GLU A 15 -4.03 -5.12 16.69
C GLU A 15 -3.56 -3.97 15.79
N GLY A 16 -3.21 -4.28 14.55
CA GLY A 16 -2.82 -3.27 13.56
C GLY A 16 -3.95 -2.28 13.28
N VAL A 17 -5.14 -2.78 12.93
CA VAL A 17 -6.33 -1.94 12.69
C VAL A 17 -6.64 -1.06 13.90
N TYR A 18 -6.60 -1.63 15.10
CA TYR A 18 -6.88 -0.90 16.33
C TYR A 18 -5.92 0.28 16.54
N PHE A 19 -4.61 0.04 16.50
CA PHE A 19 -3.62 1.09 16.73
C PHE A 19 -3.57 2.13 15.59
N THR A 20 -3.76 1.71 14.35
CA THR A 20 -3.85 2.64 13.22
C THR A 20 -5.07 3.56 13.37
N TYR A 21 -6.23 3.03 13.68
CA TYR A 21 -7.43 3.83 13.95
C TYR A 21 -7.22 4.80 15.11
N GLN A 22 -6.64 4.35 16.23
CA GLN A 22 -6.38 5.23 17.37
C GLN A 22 -5.36 6.33 17.02
N SER A 23 -4.32 6.02 16.25
CA SER A 23 -3.36 7.01 15.77
C SER A 23 -4.01 8.08 14.90
N LEU A 24 -4.86 7.66 13.96
CA LEU A 24 -5.63 8.59 13.13
C LEU A 24 -6.52 9.47 14.00
N ARG A 25 -7.34 8.87 14.86
CA ARG A 25 -8.29 9.59 15.71
C ARG A 25 -7.61 10.59 16.65
N LEU A 26 -6.50 10.21 17.29
CA LEU A 26 -5.74 11.10 18.17
C LEU A 26 -5.17 12.32 17.45
N ASN A 27 -4.77 12.16 16.20
CA ASN A 27 -4.09 13.19 15.42
C ASN A 27 -5.03 14.02 14.53
N THR A 28 -6.34 13.70 14.48
CA THR A 28 -7.29 14.35 13.55
C THR A 28 -8.66 14.63 14.21
N GLN A 29 -8.70 14.81 15.51
CA GLN A 29 -9.97 15.02 16.26
C GLN A 29 -10.80 16.19 15.72
N ASP A 30 -10.15 17.27 15.35
CA ASP A 30 -10.74 18.50 14.84
C ASP A 30 -11.29 18.38 13.41
N ILE A 31 -10.82 17.41 12.62
CA ILE A 31 -11.27 17.13 11.26
C ILE A 31 -11.86 15.72 11.11
N TRP A 32 -12.13 15.01 12.21
CA TRP A 32 -12.58 13.62 12.17
C TRP A 32 -13.85 13.42 11.35
N GLU A 33 -14.76 14.38 11.40
CA GLU A 33 -16.00 14.36 10.62
C GLU A 33 -15.78 14.53 9.10
N ASP A 34 -14.62 15.06 8.69
CA ASP A 34 -14.23 15.20 7.29
C ASP A 34 -13.60 13.92 6.71
N LEU A 35 -13.31 12.93 7.56
CA LEU A 35 -12.64 11.70 7.18
C LEU A 35 -13.63 10.52 7.11
N GLU A 36 -13.30 9.54 6.27
CA GLU A 36 -13.87 8.20 6.26
C GLU A 36 -12.73 7.19 6.41
N PHE A 37 -12.93 6.17 7.25
CA PHE A 37 -12.00 5.06 7.34
C PHE A 37 -12.64 3.77 6.83
N ILE A 38 -12.08 3.16 5.77
CA ILE A 38 -12.55 1.90 5.19
C ILE A 38 -11.62 0.77 5.61
N VAL A 39 -12.17 -0.32 6.11
CA VAL A 39 -11.44 -1.55 6.41
C VAL A 39 -11.95 -2.66 5.51
N VAL A 40 -11.11 -3.14 4.59
CA VAL A 40 -11.40 -4.29 3.71
C VAL A 40 -10.78 -5.52 4.32
N ASP A 41 -11.58 -6.43 4.83
CA ASP A 41 -11.11 -7.63 5.54
C ASP A 41 -11.09 -8.86 4.62
N ASN A 42 -9.89 -9.39 4.41
CA ASN A 42 -9.65 -10.54 3.52
C ASN A 42 -9.71 -11.91 4.24
N ASN A 43 -9.97 -11.93 5.56
CA ASN A 43 -10.22 -13.15 6.33
C ASN A 43 -11.28 -12.96 7.42
N PRO A 44 -12.51 -12.52 7.04
CA PRO A 44 -13.55 -12.07 7.98
C PRO A 44 -14.06 -13.18 8.91
N GLU A 45 -13.92 -14.46 8.55
CA GLU A 45 -14.37 -15.59 9.34
C GLU A 45 -13.36 -16.06 10.41
N SER A 46 -12.15 -15.56 10.37
CA SER A 46 -11.13 -15.87 11.37
C SER A 46 -11.49 -15.26 12.74
N VAL A 47 -10.75 -15.65 13.79
CA VAL A 47 -10.89 -15.05 15.11
C VAL A 47 -10.55 -13.56 15.08
N GLU A 48 -9.47 -13.19 14.39
CA GLU A 48 -9.04 -11.80 14.23
C GLU A 48 -10.01 -11.01 13.36
N GLY A 49 -10.48 -11.60 12.24
CA GLY A 49 -11.47 -10.95 11.36
C GLY A 49 -12.79 -10.64 12.07
N LYS A 50 -13.28 -11.55 12.91
CA LYS A 50 -14.45 -11.28 13.75
C LYS A 50 -14.22 -10.14 14.74
N ALA A 51 -13.03 -10.06 15.34
CA ALA A 51 -12.65 -8.96 16.22
C ALA A 51 -12.53 -7.63 15.45
N VAL A 52 -11.95 -7.65 14.24
CA VAL A 52 -11.90 -6.48 13.33
C VAL A 52 -13.31 -6.00 13.02
N LYS A 53 -14.21 -6.90 12.61
CA LYS A 53 -15.60 -6.57 12.32
C LYS A 53 -16.29 -5.91 13.52
N GLN A 54 -16.24 -6.55 14.68
CA GLN A 54 -16.86 -6.03 15.91
C GLN A 54 -16.31 -4.65 16.27
N PHE A 55 -15.00 -4.44 16.14
CA PHE A 55 -14.38 -3.15 16.41
C PHE A 55 -14.85 -2.07 15.42
N CYS A 56 -14.88 -2.39 14.12
CA CYS A 56 -15.31 -1.45 13.09
C CYS A 56 -16.78 -1.04 13.28
N GLU A 57 -17.67 -2.00 13.57
CA GLU A 57 -19.10 -1.75 13.81
C GLU A 57 -19.35 -0.89 15.06
N ALA A 58 -18.47 -0.97 16.07
CA ALA A 58 -18.54 -0.16 17.28
C ALA A 58 -17.84 1.21 17.14
N SER A 59 -17.13 1.45 16.04
CA SER A 59 -16.29 2.64 15.85
C SER A 59 -16.94 3.67 14.94
N GLN A 60 -16.76 4.95 15.27
CA GLN A 60 -17.26 6.06 14.45
C GLN A 60 -16.44 6.23 13.16
N GLN A 61 -17.10 6.63 12.07
CA GLN A 61 -16.48 6.93 10.77
C GLN A 61 -15.74 5.73 10.14
N VAL A 62 -16.04 4.50 10.58
CA VAL A 62 -15.45 3.28 10.02
C VAL A 62 -16.48 2.53 9.21
N ARG A 63 -16.11 2.16 7.98
CA ARG A 63 -16.90 1.26 7.13
C ARG A 63 -16.16 -0.05 6.96
N TYR A 64 -16.78 -1.14 7.38
CA TYR A 64 -16.24 -2.50 7.28
C TYR A 64 -16.74 -3.17 6.00
N ILE A 65 -15.82 -3.76 5.23
CA ILE A 65 -16.12 -4.49 4.00
C ILE A 65 -15.48 -5.88 4.08
N PRO A 66 -16.27 -6.94 4.28
CA PRO A 66 -15.75 -8.31 4.19
C PRO A 66 -15.47 -8.66 2.73
N TYR A 67 -14.31 -9.29 2.46
CA TYR A 67 -13.92 -9.70 1.12
C TYR A 67 -13.38 -11.12 1.12
N VAL A 68 -14.12 -12.05 0.52
CA VAL A 68 -13.84 -13.50 0.55
C VAL A 68 -13.60 -14.13 -0.84
N GLU A 69 -13.76 -13.37 -1.93
CA GLU A 69 -13.67 -13.91 -3.29
C GLU A 69 -12.27 -14.44 -3.62
N LYS A 70 -11.24 -13.74 -3.17
CA LYS A 70 -9.85 -14.12 -3.37
C LYS A 70 -8.96 -13.60 -2.25
N ARG A 71 -7.92 -14.34 -1.89
CA ARG A 71 -6.85 -13.84 -1.04
C ARG A 71 -5.85 -13.09 -1.92
N SER A 72 -5.75 -11.78 -1.74
CA SER A 72 -4.85 -10.95 -2.55
C SER A 72 -4.61 -9.59 -1.90
N THR A 73 -3.40 -9.06 -2.00
CA THR A 73 -3.11 -7.67 -1.66
C THR A 73 -3.74 -6.67 -2.64
N ALA A 74 -4.16 -7.14 -3.83
CA ALA A 74 -4.92 -6.34 -4.81
C ALA A 74 -6.33 -5.95 -4.34
N ILE A 75 -6.84 -6.52 -3.24
CA ILE A 75 -8.11 -6.10 -2.64
C ILE A 75 -8.10 -4.63 -2.18
N ARG A 76 -6.95 -3.97 -2.14
CA ARG A 76 -6.84 -2.51 -1.98
C ARG A 76 -7.62 -1.74 -3.05
N ASN A 77 -7.93 -2.36 -4.21
CA ASN A 77 -8.85 -1.79 -5.20
C ASN A 77 -10.24 -1.50 -4.59
N GLU A 78 -10.72 -2.34 -3.66
CA GLU A 78 -12.02 -2.16 -3.03
C GLU A 78 -12.06 -0.87 -2.16
N ILE A 79 -10.92 -0.40 -1.65
CA ILE A 79 -10.84 0.86 -0.92
C ILE A 79 -11.22 2.01 -1.86
N PHE A 80 -10.59 2.09 -3.03
CA PHE A 80 -10.84 3.15 -4.02
C PHE A 80 -12.24 3.05 -4.63
N LYS A 81 -12.69 1.84 -4.94
CA LYS A 81 -14.03 1.58 -5.48
C LYS A 81 -15.16 2.01 -4.54
N ASN A 82 -14.93 1.89 -3.24
CA ASN A 82 -15.91 2.23 -2.22
C ASN A 82 -15.67 3.62 -1.60
N SER A 83 -14.65 4.36 -2.01
CA SER A 83 -14.39 5.72 -1.54
C SER A 83 -15.46 6.69 -2.05
N GLU A 84 -16.01 7.50 -1.15
CA GLU A 84 -16.93 8.59 -1.46
C GLU A 84 -16.26 9.96 -1.51
N SER A 85 -14.94 10.00 -1.25
CA SER A 85 -14.14 11.21 -1.26
C SER A 85 -13.44 11.41 -2.61
N LYS A 86 -13.15 12.67 -2.95
CA LYS A 86 -12.36 13.02 -4.14
C LYS A 86 -10.94 12.44 -4.08
N PHE A 87 -10.38 12.29 -2.86
CA PHE A 87 -9.05 11.74 -2.62
C PHE A 87 -9.12 10.53 -1.71
N CYS A 88 -8.29 9.55 -2.00
CA CYS A 88 -8.22 8.30 -1.26
C CYS A 88 -6.76 7.96 -0.93
N MET A 89 -6.54 7.49 0.29
CA MET A 89 -5.26 6.99 0.78
C MET A 89 -5.41 5.54 1.22
N SER A 90 -4.62 4.66 0.64
CA SER A 90 -4.51 3.26 1.09
C SER A 90 -3.33 3.11 2.03
N ILE A 91 -3.53 2.42 3.15
CA ILE A 91 -2.52 2.14 4.15
C ILE A 91 -2.54 0.66 4.57
N ASP A 92 -1.39 0.17 5.05
CA ASP A 92 -1.37 -1.10 5.77
C ASP A 92 -2.04 -0.95 7.15
N PRO A 93 -2.61 -2.02 7.72
CA PRO A 93 -3.34 -1.93 8.99
C PRO A 93 -2.47 -1.63 10.23
N HIS A 94 -1.15 -1.54 10.07
CA HIS A 94 -0.18 -1.31 11.15
C HIS A 94 0.69 -0.07 10.92
N VAL A 95 0.08 0.99 10.40
CA VAL A 95 0.70 2.29 10.11
C VAL A 95 0.29 3.33 11.16
N LEU A 96 1.25 4.12 11.63
CA LEU A 96 1.00 5.25 12.50
C LEU A 96 1.46 6.54 11.82
N PHE A 97 0.82 7.66 12.14
CA PHE A 97 1.13 8.95 11.54
C PHE A 97 1.70 9.95 12.56
N GLU A 98 2.62 10.81 12.10
CA GLU A 98 3.02 11.98 12.86
C GLU A 98 1.85 12.99 12.97
N PRO A 99 1.81 13.82 14.03
CA PRO A 99 0.80 14.87 14.17
C PRO A 99 0.72 15.79 12.95
N ALA A 100 -0.48 16.25 12.62
CA ALA A 100 -0.78 17.15 11.51
C ALA A 100 -0.49 16.59 10.08
N THR A 101 -0.04 15.36 9.93
CA THR A 101 0.27 14.76 8.62
C THR A 101 -0.96 14.72 7.71
N ILE A 102 -2.11 14.28 8.23
CA ILE A 102 -3.36 14.19 7.47
C ILE A 102 -3.91 15.58 7.13
N HIS A 103 -3.81 16.55 8.03
CA HIS A 103 -4.20 17.94 7.77
C HIS A 103 -3.41 18.53 6.60
N LYS A 104 -2.09 18.32 6.59
CA LYS A 104 -1.21 18.79 5.51
C LYS A 104 -1.53 18.10 4.18
N LEU A 105 -1.90 16.80 4.22
CA LEU A 105 -2.29 16.07 3.02
C LEU A 105 -3.59 16.63 2.43
N ILE A 106 -4.59 16.90 3.25
CA ILE A 106 -5.85 17.52 2.80
C ILE A 106 -5.57 18.90 2.21
N ALA A 107 -4.81 19.75 2.93
CA ALA A 107 -4.45 21.08 2.42
C ALA A 107 -3.66 21.02 1.10
N PHE A 108 -2.77 20.04 0.96
CA PHE A 108 -2.06 19.80 -0.30
C PHE A 108 -3.01 19.44 -1.44
N PHE A 109 -3.98 18.55 -1.20
CA PHE A 109 -4.96 18.17 -2.21
C PHE A 109 -5.93 19.29 -2.56
N ASP A 110 -6.29 20.14 -1.61
CA ASP A 110 -7.10 21.34 -1.87
C ASP A 110 -6.40 22.32 -2.83
N LEU A 111 -5.06 22.38 -2.78
CA LEU A 111 -4.23 23.17 -3.70
C LEU A 111 -3.99 22.48 -5.05
N HIS A 112 -4.15 21.16 -5.12
CA HIS A 112 -3.92 20.34 -6.32
C HIS A 112 -5.13 19.46 -6.67
N PRO A 113 -6.33 20.04 -6.84
CA PRO A 113 -7.58 19.27 -6.91
C PRO A 113 -7.71 18.35 -8.12
N GLU A 114 -6.97 18.61 -9.21
CA GLU A 114 -7.04 17.85 -10.46
C GLU A 114 -5.82 16.96 -10.71
N THR A 115 -5.00 16.72 -9.68
CA THR A 115 -3.82 15.87 -9.82
C THR A 115 -4.18 14.42 -10.10
N ASN A 116 -3.39 13.78 -10.98
CA ASN A 116 -3.51 12.36 -11.28
C ASN A 116 -2.27 11.56 -10.84
N ASN A 117 -1.36 12.20 -10.12
CA ASN A 117 -0.13 11.58 -9.64
C ASN A 117 -0.39 10.62 -8.47
N LEU A 118 0.55 9.68 -8.28
CA LEU A 118 0.60 8.81 -7.11
C LEU A 118 1.51 9.44 -6.05
N TYR A 119 1.00 9.55 -4.83
CA TYR A 119 1.68 10.21 -3.73
C TYR A 119 2.10 9.22 -2.64
N HIS A 120 3.32 9.40 -2.17
CA HIS A 120 3.90 8.70 -1.02
C HIS A 120 4.51 9.72 -0.06
N GLY A 121 4.94 9.22 1.08
CA GLY A 121 5.70 10.00 2.04
C GLY A 121 6.79 9.15 2.70
N PRO A 122 7.77 9.80 3.35
CA PRO A 122 8.86 9.09 4.01
C PRO A 122 8.36 8.11 5.08
N MET A 123 8.77 6.85 4.95
CA MET A 123 8.52 5.82 5.94
C MET A 123 9.54 5.90 7.08
N LEU A 124 9.06 5.81 8.30
CA LEU A 124 9.85 5.71 9.51
C LEU A 124 9.83 4.27 10.04
N TYR A 125 10.96 3.83 10.57
CA TYR A 125 11.01 2.56 11.27
C TYR A 125 10.44 2.68 12.69
N ASP A 126 9.91 1.59 13.23
CA ASP A 126 9.36 1.49 14.58
C ASP A 126 10.44 1.26 15.67
N GLN A 127 11.71 1.41 15.32
CA GLN A 127 12.83 1.29 16.24
C GLN A 127 13.16 2.64 16.88
N ILE A 128 13.50 2.62 18.18
CA ILE A 128 13.84 3.83 18.96
C ILE A 128 15.15 4.48 18.47
N LYS A 129 16.06 3.70 17.87
CA LYS A 129 17.30 4.24 17.27
C LYS A 129 16.97 4.84 15.90
N GLY A 130 17.24 6.13 15.76
CA GLY A 130 16.94 6.86 14.53
C GLY A 130 17.63 6.27 13.31
N HIS A 131 16.82 5.96 12.31
CA HIS A 131 17.23 5.74 10.95
C HIS A 131 16.76 6.93 10.12
N ASP A 132 17.47 7.24 9.03
CA ASP A 132 16.96 8.19 8.05
C ASP A 132 15.62 7.67 7.50
N PRO A 133 14.64 8.56 7.28
CA PRO A 133 13.36 8.18 6.70
C PRO A 133 13.52 7.61 5.29
N CYS A 134 12.95 6.43 5.04
CA CYS A 134 12.93 5.85 3.70
C CYS A 134 11.98 6.65 2.81
N SER A 135 12.50 7.40 1.87
CA SER A 135 11.75 8.31 1.00
C SER A 135 11.35 7.72 -0.34
N ASN A 136 11.92 6.57 -0.70
CA ASN A 136 11.69 5.87 -1.96
C ASN A 136 12.11 4.41 -1.87
N MET A 137 11.85 3.66 -2.93
CA MET A 137 12.52 2.39 -3.23
C MET A 137 13.30 2.50 -4.53
N LYS A 138 14.43 1.81 -4.63
CA LYS A 138 15.16 1.59 -5.86
C LYS A 138 14.59 0.36 -6.57
N PRO A 139 14.49 0.37 -7.92
CA PRO A 139 13.94 -0.74 -8.69
C PRO A 139 14.97 -1.89 -8.85
N GLU A 140 15.27 -2.55 -7.77
CA GLU A 140 16.27 -3.61 -7.68
C GLU A 140 15.65 -4.85 -7.00
N TRP A 141 16.00 -6.04 -7.49
CA TRP A 141 15.56 -7.30 -6.88
C TRP A 141 16.27 -7.55 -5.54
N ARG A 142 15.50 -7.88 -4.52
CA ARG A 142 15.99 -8.27 -3.21
C ARG A 142 15.14 -9.41 -2.65
N ASP A 143 15.78 -10.53 -2.35
CA ASP A 143 15.09 -11.74 -1.86
C ASP A 143 13.89 -12.12 -2.78
N ASN A 144 12.68 -12.09 -2.28
CA ASN A 144 11.48 -12.38 -3.07
C ASN A 144 10.75 -11.11 -3.54
N MET A 145 11.37 -9.94 -3.48
CA MET A 145 10.70 -8.67 -3.77
C MET A 145 11.49 -7.83 -4.76
N PHE A 146 10.76 -7.10 -5.60
CA PHE A 146 11.28 -6.01 -6.40
C PHE A 146 11.15 -4.70 -5.61
N GLY A 147 12.29 -4.10 -5.30
CA GLY A 147 12.39 -2.87 -4.55
C GLY A 147 13.29 -2.98 -3.32
N THR A 148 14.27 -2.10 -3.23
CA THR A 148 15.11 -1.92 -2.04
C THR A 148 14.90 -0.54 -1.44
N TRP A 149 14.86 -0.44 -0.11
CA TRP A 149 14.64 0.84 0.56
C TRP A 149 15.75 1.84 0.22
N GLY A 150 15.33 3.03 -0.19
CA GLY A 150 16.18 4.15 -0.58
C GLY A 150 16.01 5.35 0.35
N TYR A 151 17.06 6.16 0.39
CA TYR A 151 17.16 7.34 1.23
C TYR A 151 17.54 8.54 0.37
N ASP A 152 16.58 9.41 0.09
CA ASP A 152 16.84 10.70 -0.52
C ASP A 152 16.83 11.79 0.56
N LYS A 153 17.90 12.57 0.64
CA LYS A 153 18.03 13.63 1.66
C LYS A 153 16.91 14.67 1.63
N ARG A 154 16.24 14.84 0.48
CA ARG A 154 15.08 15.71 0.35
C ARG A 154 13.92 15.26 1.24
N GLY A 155 13.79 13.95 1.51
CA GLY A 155 12.79 13.40 2.41
C GLY A 155 13.05 13.63 3.90
N ASN A 156 14.26 14.04 4.28
CA ASN A 156 14.62 14.25 5.69
C ASN A 156 14.01 15.53 6.27
N ASN A 157 13.73 16.53 5.45
CA ASN A 157 13.12 17.78 5.88
C ASN A 157 11.59 17.75 5.64
N PRO A 158 10.74 17.66 6.69
CA PRO A 158 9.29 17.61 6.54
C PRO A 158 8.68 18.92 5.98
N TYR A 159 9.47 19.98 5.88
CA TYR A 159 9.08 21.26 5.26
C TYR A 159 9.65 21.42 3.85
N GLY A 160 10.31 20.39 3.32
CA GLY A 160 10.87 20.39 1.96
C GLY A 160 9.78 20.33 0.89
N ASN A 161 10.15 20.68 -0.34
CA ASN A 161 9.26 20.59 -1.49
C ASN A 161 9.00 19.14 -1.89
N PRO A 162 7.81 18.82 -2.42
CA PRO A 162 7.54 17.55 -3.09
C PRO A 162 8.58 17.25 -4.17
N PHE A 163 8.92 15.98 -4.36
CA PHE A 163 9.88 15.56 -5.37
C PHE A 163 9.50 14.21 -5.99
N GLU A 164 9.86 14.05 -7.25
CA GLU A 164 9.64 12.81 -7.98
C GLU A 164 10.52 11.68 -7.47
N ILE A 165 9.92 10.48 -7.37
CA ILE A 165 10.57 9.22 -7.05
C ILE A 165 10.17 8.17 -8.08
N GLU A 166 10.97 7.14 -8.24
CA GLU A 166 10.65 6.06 -9.19
C GLU A 166 9.59 5.12 -8.64
N MET A 167 9.72 4.72 -7.39
CA MET A 167 8.77 3.86 -6.68
C MET A 167 8.93 3.98 -5.15
N HIS A 168 7.97 3.43 -4.44
CA HIS A 168 7.98 3.31 -2.97
C HIS A 168 7.30 2.01 -2.54
N GLY A 169 7.46 1.63 -1.26
CA GLY A 169 6.64 0.57 -0.66
C GLY A 169 5.18 0.99 -0.53
N LEU A 170 4.28 0.05 -0.68
CA LEU A 170 2.83 0.31 -0.69
C LEU A 170 2.15 0.23 0.69
N GLY A 171 2.93 0.31 1.75
CA GLY A 171 2.38 0.43 3.10
C GLY A 171 1.60 1.75 3.34
N MET A 172 1.82 2.77 2.50
CA MET A 172 1.01 3.99 2.45
C MET A 172 1.18 4.66 1.08
N PHE A 173 0.06 4.97 0.42
CA PHE A 173 0.02 5.76 -0.80
C PHE A 173 -1.34 6.45 -0.94
N ALA A 174 -1.37 7.56 -1.68
CA ALA A 174 -2.59 8.34 -1.90
C ALA A 174 -2.67 8.86 -3.34
N CYS A 175 -3.88 9.03 -3.84
CA CYS A 175 -4.14 9.71 -5.11
C CYS A 175 -5.58 10.25 -5.15
N ARG A 176 -5.93 10.98 -6.21
CA ARG A 176 -7.34 11.27 -6.52
C ARG A 176 -8.05 9.94 -6.81
N THR A 177 -9.23 9.74 -6.22
CA THR A 177 -9.97 8.47 -6.30
C THR A 177 -10.18 8.01 -7.74
N GLU A 178 -10.58 8.92 -8.63
CA GLU A 178 -10.77 8.63 -10.06
C GLU A 178 -9.46 8.40 -10.84
N ALA A 179 -8.32 8.83 -10.31
CA ALA A 179 -7.02 8.61 -10.91
C ALA A 179 -6.42 7.25 -10.57
N TRP A 180 -7.06 6.48 -9.69
CA TRP A 180 -6.58 5.15 -9.32
C TRP A 180 -6.64 4.19 -10.51
N LEU A 181 -5.50 3.68 -10.94
CA LEU A 181 -5.38 2.79 -12.10
C LEU A 181 -5.63 1.30 -11.78
N GLY A 182 -5.75 0.96 -10.51
CA GLY A 182 -6.04 -0.40 -10.06
C GLY A 182 -4.87 -1.37 -10.15
N PHE A 183 -4.80 -2.28 -9.20
CA PHE A 183 -4.01 -3.50 -9.31
C PHE A 183 -4.71 -4.48 -10.25
N ASN A 184 -3.94 -5.35 -10.91
CA ASN A 184 -4.52 -6.38 -11.76
C ASN A 184 -5.40 -7.34 -10.94
N GLU A 185 -6.61 -7.57 -11.42
CA GLU A 185 -7.61 -8.40 -10.72
C GLU A 185 -7.21 -9.89 -10.63
N ASN A 186 -6.23 -10.31 -11.43
CA ASN A 186 -5.69 -11.67 -11.39
C ASN A 186 -4.57 -11.85 -10.37
N PHE A 187 -4.14 -10.81 -9.67
CA PHE A 187 -3.17 -10.96 -8.57
C PHE A 187 -3.76 -11.80 -7.45
N ARG A 188 -2.94 -12.68 -6.88
CA ARG A 188 -3.26 -13.56 -5.75
C ARG A 188 -2.16 -13.47 -4.71
N GLY A 189 -2.51 -13.70 -3.46
CA GLY A 189 -1.55 -13.69 -2.38
C GLY A 189 -0.88 -12.34 -2.19
N PHE A 190 0.40 -12.36 -1.87
CA PHE A 190 1.19 -11.18 -1.50
C PHE A 190 2.37 -10.96 -2.44
N GLY A 191 2.58 -9.71 -2.86
CA GLY A 191 3.76 -9.25 -3.60
C GLY A 191 3.53 -9.15 -5.11
N GLY A 192 4.37 -8.37 -5.76
CA GLY A 192 4.31 -8.07 -7.19
C GLY A 192 3.66 -6.75 -7.53
N GLU A 193 3.09 -6.05 -6.56
CA GLU A 193 2.34 -4.82 -6.77
C GLU A 193 3.17 -3.53 -6.72
N GLU A 194 4.30 -3.47 -5.99
CA GLU A 194 5.07 -2.24 -5.80
C GLU A 194 5.61 -1.65 -7.10
N GLY A 195 6.46 -2.34 -7.80
CA GLY A 195 7.00 -1.90 -9.08
C GLY A 195 5.92 -1.76 -10.15
N TYR A 196 4.94 -2.67 -10.14
CA TYR A 196 3.84 -2.70 -11.09
C TYR A 196 3.02 -1.41 -11.07
N ILE A 197 2.49 -0.98 -9.92
CA ILE A 197 1.59 0.18 -9.87
C ILE A 197 2.31 1.48 -10.26
N HIS A 198 3.55 1.66 -9.83
CA HIS A 198 4.36 2.82 -10.19
C HIS A 198 4.62 2.88 -11.70
N LYS A 199 4.95 1.73 -12.31
CA LYS A 199 5.12 1.63 -13.76
C LYS A 199 3.82 1.90 -14.51
N LYS A 200 2.68 1.44 -13.97
CA LYS A 200 1.35 1.67 -14.55
C LYS A 200 1.02 3.16 -14.58
N PHE A 201 1.23 3.88 -13.47
CA PHE A 201 1.07 5.33 -13.42
C PHE A 201 1.99 6.05 -14.43
N LYS A 202 3.27 5.67 -14.50
CA LYS A 202 4.22 6.24 -15.45
C LYS A 202 3.79 6.03 -16.91
N LYS A 203 3.27 4.84 -17.26
CA LYS A 203 2.73 4.55 -18.61
C LYS A 203 1.49 5.38 -18.94
N ALA A 204 0.69 5.74 -17.95
CA ALA A 204 -0.45 6.63 -18.11
C ALA A 204 -0.07 8.12 -18.18
N GLY A 205 1.22 8.46 -18.17
CA GLY A 205 1.71 9.84 -18.21
C GLY A 205 1.67 10.56 -16.86
N HIS A 206 1.57 9.82 -15.76
CA HIS A 206 1.54 10.35 -14.39
C HIS A 206 2.86 10.09 -13.68
N THR A 207 3.07 10.80 -12.57
CA THR A 207 4.32 10.76 -11.80
C THR A 207 4.07 10.17 -10.42
N THR A 208 5.08 9.54 -9.85
CA THR A 208 5.11 9.16 -8.44
C THR A 208 5.87 10.22 -7.65
N ILE A 209 5.25 10.80 -6.63
CA ILE A 209 5.76 11.94 -5.87
C ILE A 209 5.91 11.56 -4.39
N CYS A 210 7.06 11.87 -3.82
CA CYS A 210 7.27 11.87 -2.37
C CYS A 210 6.90 13.25 -1.80
N LEU A 211 6.00 13.26 -0.82
CA LEU A 211 5.63 14.43 -0.02
C LEU A 211 6.40 14.39 1.30
N PRO A 212 7.45 15.20 1.54
CA PRO A 212 8.31 15.09 2.72
C PRO A 212 7.56 15.23 4.06
N PHE A 213 6.44 15.93 4.07
CA PHE A 213 5.59 16.09 5.25
C PHE A 213 4.70 14.89 5.55
N LEU A 214 4.46 14.00 4.57
CA LEU A 214 3.55 12.85 4.69
C LEU A 214 4.29 11.68 5.37
N ARG A 215 4.75 11.90 6.58
CA ARG A 215 5.56 10.94 7.34
C ARG A 215 4.69 9.93 8.04
N TRP A 216 5.07 8.68 7.92
CA TRP A 216 4.34 7.55 8.49
C TRP A 216 5.31 6.52 9.04
N LEU A 217 4.91 5.86 10.11
CA LEU A 217 5.68 4.82 10.78
C LEU A 217 5.07 3.47 10.42
N HIS A 218 5.92 2.54 9.97
CA HIS A 218 5.52 1.16 9.72
C HIS A 218 5.94 0.27 10.90
N ARG A 219 4.98 -0.40 11.52
CA ARG A 219 5.24 -1.32 12.62
C ARG A 219 5.72 -2.68 12.10
N PHE A 220 7.00 -2.80 11.76
CA PHE A 220 7.60 -4.06 11.31
C PHE A 220 7.67 -5.10 12.44
N GLN A 221 8.01 -4.66 13.66
CA GLN A 221 8.12 -5.52 14.83
C GLN A 221 6.77 -5.68 15.52
N ARG A 222 5.97 -6.61 15.00
CA ARG A 222 4.68 -7.00 15.59
C ARG A 222 4.85 -8.26 16.42
N PRO A 223 4.23 -8.38 17.62
CA PRO A 223 4.37 -9.56 18.48
C PRO A 223 4.03 -10.89 17.80
N ARG A 224 3.06 -10.87 16.88
CA ARG A 224 2.61 -12.05 16.14
C ARG A 224 3.28 -12.20 14.75
N GLY A 225 4.20 -11.30 14.39
CA GLY A 225 4.84 -11.28 13.07
C GLY A 225 3.86 -11.01 11.92
N VAL A 226 4.20 -11.50 10.73
CA VAL A 226 3.37 -11.37 9.53
C VAL A 226 2.39 -12.54 9.50
N GLN A 227 1.09 -12.26 9.58
CA GLN A 227 0.03 -13.29 9.57
C GLN A 227 -0.40 -13.66 8.15
N TYR A 228 -0.16 -12.79 7.17
CA TYR A 228 -0.49 -13.05 5.77
C TYR A 228 0.36 -14.20 5.20
N PRO A 229 -0.23 -15.23 4.56
CA PRO A 229 0.52 -16.31 3.93
C PRO A 229 1.42 -15.80 2.79
N LEU A 230 2.72 -16.06 2.90
CA LEU A 230 3.73 -15.65 1.91
C LEU A 230 4.09 -16.82 1.01
N ILE A 231 3.39 -16.96 -0.12
CA ILE A 231 3.57 -18.06 -1.09
C ILE A 231 4.40 -17.54 -2.27
N THR A 232 5.58 -18.11 -2.49
CA THR A 232 6.52 -17.63 -3.51
C THR A 232 5.95 -17.81 -4.93
N GLU A 233 5.27 -18.91 -5.20
CA GLU A 233 4.66 -19.20 -6.50
C GLU A 233 3.57 -18.18 -6.86
N GLU A 234 2.72 -17.78 -5.90
CA GLU A 234 1.72 -16.73 -6.11
C GLU A 234 2.39 -15.40 -6.46
N ARG A 235 3.51 -15.10 -5.81
CA ARG A 235 4.28 -13.88 -6.04
C ARG A 235 4.94 -13.87 -7.43
N ILE A 236 5.58 -14.98 -7.85
CA ILE A 236 6.15 -15.12 -9.19
C ILE A 236 5.05 -14.92 -10.24
N ARG A 237 3.89 -15.52 -10.02
CA ARG A 237 2.71 -15.36 -10.87
C ARG A 237 2.26 -13.91 -10.99
N ASN A 238 2.20 -13.17 -9.86
CA ASN A 238 1.82 -11.75 -9.86
C ASN A 238 2.82 -10.90 -10.64
N TYR A 239 4.13 -11.11 -10.46
CA TYR A 239 5.14 -10.42 -11.25
C TYR A 239 4.99 -10.71 -12.75
N ALA A 240 4.79 -11.97 -13.14
CA ALA A 240 4.60 -12.33 -14.54
C ALA A 240 3.36 -11.66 -15.15
N ILE A 241 2.22 -11.66 -14.45
CA ILE A 241 1.01 -10.95 -14.85
C ILE A 241 1.29 -9.45 -15.03
N GLY A 242 1.95 -8.82 -14.06
CA GLY A 242 2.29 -7.41 -14.11
C GLY A 242 3.22 -7.06 -15.27
N HIS A 243 4.26 -7.87 -15.51
CA HIS A 243 5.18 -7.70 -16.63
C HIS A 243 4.45 -7.82 -17.97
N LYS A 244 3.58 -8.84 -18.14
CA LYS A 244 2.76 -9.05 -19.34
C LYS A 244 1.82 -7.86 -19.61
N GLU A 245 1.07 -7.39 -18.60
CA GLU A 245 0.14 -6.26 -18.74
C GLU A 245 0.88 -4.97 -19.13
N LEU A 246 2.03 -4.74 -18.55
CA LEU A 246 2.80 -3.52 -18.78
C LEU A 246 3.73 -3.60 -20.01
N GLY A 247 3.86 -4.76 -20.65
CA GLY A 247 4.84 -5.00 -21.70
C GLY A 247 6.28 -4.81 -21.19
N TRP A 248 6.53 -5.23 -19.96
CA TRP A 248 7.84 -5.17 -19.31
C TRP A 248 8.58 -6.48 -19.54
N ASP A 249 9.87 -6.42 -19.89
CA ASP A 249 10.71 -7.61 -20.06
C ASP A 249 10.79 -8.39 -18.74
N ASP A 250 10.51 -9.70 -18.80
CA ASP A 250 10.48 -10.56 -17.62
C ASP A 250 11.78 -11.37 -17.42
N LYS A 251 12.77 -11.19 -18.29
CA LYS A 251 14.02 -11.97 -18.26
C LYS A 251 14.74 -11.85 -16.91
N GLU A 252 14.95 -10.65 -16.42
CA GLU A 252 15.62 -10.41 -15.14
C GLU A 252 14.85 -11.04 -13.98
N MET A 253 13.53 -10.93 -13.98
CA MET A 253 12.63 -11.52 -13.00
C MET A 253 12.76 -13.05 -13.01
N ARG A 254 12.70 -13.69 -14.19
CA ARG A 254 12.87 -15.15 -14.34
C ARG A 254 14.24 -15.60 -13.80
N GLU A 255 15.31 -14.95 -14.21
CA GLU A 255 16.68 -15.26 -13.76
C GLU A 255 16.82 -15.13 -12.23
N HIS A 256 16.28 -14.07 -11.68
CA HIS A 256 16.29 -13.81 -10.23
C HIS A 256 15.60 -14.95 -9.46
N PHE A 257 14.36 -15.29 -9.79
CA PHE A 257 13.62 -16.34 -9.06
C PHE A 257 14.19 -17.74 -9.28
N LYS A 258 14.68 -18.09 -10.47
CA LYS A 258 15.39 -19.36 -10.71
C LYS A 258 16.64 -19.48 -9.82
N SER A 259 17.40 -18.40 -9.69
CA SER A 259 18.60 -18.37 -8.83
C SER A 259 18.26 -18.52 -7.35
N LYS A 260 17.22 -17.84 -6.88
CA LYS A 260 16.81 -17.84 -5.47
C LYS A 260 16.04 -19.10 -5.05
N HIS A 261 15.27 -19.67 -5.96
CA HIS A 261 14.37 -20.80 -5.70
C HIS A 261 14.58 -21.96 -6.70
N PRO A 262 15.72 -22.65 -6.68
CA PRO A 262 16.06 -23.66 -7.68
C PRO A 262 15.11 -24.89 -7.69
N LYS A 263 14.24 -25.01 -6.68
CA LYS A 263 13.24 -26.08 -6.59
C LYS A 263 11.88 -25.69 -7.20
N ILE A 264 11.68 -24.40 -7.52
CA ILE A 264 10.44 -23.90 -8.13
C ILE A 264 10.65 -23.86 -9.65
N ASP A 265 9.73 -24.45 -10.38
CA ASP A 265 9.70 -24.35 -11.84
C ASP A 265 9.09 -23.02 -12.25
N VAL A 266 9.94 -21.99 -12.30
CA VAL A 266 9.55 -20.62 -12.61
C VAL A 266 8.98 -20.49 -14.02
N ASP A 267 9.59 -21.18 -15.00
CA ASP A 267 9.10 -21.11 -16.38
C ASP A 267 7.71 -21.71 -16.50
N LYS A 268 7.47 -22.87 -15.90
CA LYS A 268 6.15 -23.48 -15.89
C LYS A 268 5.07 -22.56 -15.32
N ILE A 269 5.35 -21.90 -14.18
CA ILE A 269 4.40 -20.95 -13.56
C ILE A 269 4.04 -19.82 -14.53
N ILE A 270 5.02 -19.32 -15.30
CA ILE A 270 4.81 -18.19 -16.21
C ILE A 270 4.14 -18.67 -17.51
N ASP A 271 4.55 -19.81 -18.05
CA ASP A 271 4.01 -20.36 -19.28
C ASP A 271 2.53 -20.79 -19.11
N ASP A 272 2.16 -21.32 -17.93
CA ASP A 272 0.76 -21.63 -17.59
C ASP A 272 -0.16 -20.39 -17.64
N LEU A 273 0.40 -19.15 -17.46
CA LEU A 273 -0.36 -17.90 -17.60
C LEU A 273 -0.60 -17.48 -19.07
N GLU A 274 0.17 -18.02 -20.00
CA GLU A 274 -0.01 -17.74 -21.43
C GLU A 274 -1.13 -18.59 -22.04
N CYS A 275 -1.49 -19.69 -21.35
CA CYS A 275 -2.53 -20.61 -21.77
C CYS A 275 -3.94 -20.27 -21.22
N THR A 276 -4.03 -19.26 -20.34
CA THR A 276 -5.28 -18.78 -19.73
C THR A 276 -5.59 -17.35 -20.12
#